data_5ae291629d5fb8b28fe47e75a9f2ccad
#
_entry.id   5ae291629d5fb8b28fe47e75a9f2ccad
#
_cell.length_a   1.000
_cell.length_b   1.000
_cell.length_c   1.000
_cell.angle_alpha   90.00
_cell.angle_beta   90.00
_cell.angle_gamma   90.00
#
_symmetry.space_group_name_H-M   'P 1'
#
loop_
_entity.id
_entity.type
_entity.pdbx_description
1 polymer ?
#
loop_
_entity_poly.entity_id
_entity_poly.type
_entity_poly.pdbx_seq_one_letter_code
_entity_poly.pdbx_strand_id
1 'polypeptide(L)'
;MTWVFFQSLISGVLAGGVYALFGVGITIIFGVMKMVDFSACAQLIWGMYFTYLFYSWTGLNCYWAIPFVVVCMGALSWVIFKLIVRPLLGSDDTSFILVTLGLSYFLQNLAEFVFGADPKSVPSEIKTSSIIIGDYSIGLPRLI
;
A
#
# COMPACT_ATOMS: atom_id res chain seq x y z
N MET A 1 22.45 -21.59 -12.40
CA MET A 1 21.08 -21.28 -12.84
C MET A 1 20.00 -21.66 -11.83
N THR A 2 20.10 -22.77 -11.15
CA THR A 2 19.13 -23.22 -10.13
C THR A 2 18.95 -22.24 -8.97
N TRP A 3 20.00 -21.55 -8.54
CA TRP A 3 19.94 -20.60 -7.42
C TRP A 3 19.15 -19.32 -7.72
N VAL A 4 19.30 -18.78 -8.91
CA VAL A 4 18.50 -17.61 -9.36
C VAL A 4 17.00 -17.96 -9.36
N PHE A 5 16.69 -19.20 -9.72
CA PHE A 5 15.32 -19.71 -9.68
C PHE A 5 14.77 -19.73 -8.24
N PHE A 6 15.53 -20.25 -7.27
CA PHE A 6 15.09 -20.26 -5.86
C PHE A 6 14.93 -18.85 -5.29
N GLN A 7 15.86 -17.94 -5.60
CA GLN A 7 15.76 -16.55 -5.17
C GLN A 7 14.55 -15.85 -5.76
N SER A 8 14.28 -16.07 -7.04
CA SER A 8 13.08 -15.54 -7.69
C SER A 8 11.78 -16.12 -7.12
N LEU A 9 11.81 -17.41 -6.78
CA LEU A 9 10.66 -18.10 -6.19
C LEU A 9 10.33 -17.53 -4.79
N ILE A 10 11.33 -17.36 -3.94
CA ILE A 10 11.16 -16.75 -2.62
C ILE A 10 10.63 -15.31 -2.75
N SER A 11 11.24 -14.50 -3.62
CA SER A 11 10.78 -13.13 -3.87
C SER A 11 9.34 -13.10 -4.41
N GLY A 12 8.99 -14.04 -5.27
CA GLY A 12 7.63 -14.17 -5.82
C GLY A 12 6.60 -14.55 -4.75
N VAL A 13 6.93 -15.47 -3.86
CA VAL A 13 6.05 -15.88 -2.74
C VAL A 13 5.81 -14.71 -1.78
N LEU A 14 6.87 -13.96 -1.44
CA LEU A 14 6.76 -12.79 -0.57
C LEU A 14 5.90 -11.68 -1.20
N ALA A 15 6.15 -11.36 -2.47
CA ALA A 15 5.33 -10.41 -3.21
C ALA A 15 3.87 -10.89 -3.31
N GLY A 16 3.67 -12.19 -3.58
CA GLY A 16 2.35 -12.81 -3.61
C GLY A 16 1.61 -12.71 -2.27
N GLY A 17 2.32 -12.83 -1.14
CA GLY A 17 1.75 -12.62 0.20
C GLY A 17 1.21 -11.20 0.40
N VAL A 18 1.94 -10.18 -0.04
CA VAL A 18 1.48 -8.77 0.02
C VAL A 18 0.24 -8.58 -0.84
N TYR A 19 0.23 -9.11 -2.07
CA TYR A 19 -0.94 -9.03 -2.94
C TYR A 19 -2.14 -9.80 -2.39
N ALA A 20 -1.91 -10.93 -1.72
CA ALA A 20 -2.97 -11.71 -1.07
C ALA A 20 -3.63 -10.92 0.07
N LEU A 21 -2.85 -10.27 0.92
CA LEU A 21 -3.38 -9.39 1.98
C LEU A 21 -4.23 -8.24 1.41
N PHE A 22 -3.76 -7.63 0.33
CA PHE A 22 -4.52 -6.59 -0.37
C PHE A 22 -5.82 -7.14 -0.97
N GLY A 23 -5.76 -8.32 -1.59
CA GLY A 23 -6.92 -9.02 -2.13
C GLY A 23 -7.97 -9.34 -1.07
N VAL A 24 -7.54 -9.79 0.12
CA VAL A 24 -8.45 -10.00 1.26
C VAL A 24 -9.13 -8.69 1.67
N GLY A 25 -8.40 -7.59 1.75
CA GLY A 25 -8.96 -6.27 2.05
C GLY A 25 -10.06 -5.86 1.07
N ILE A 26 -9.80 -5.97 -0.23
CA ILE A 26 -10.80 -5.68 -1.29
C ILE A 26 -12.00 -6.62 -1.19
N THR A 27 -11.76 -7.90 -0.93
CA THR A 27 -12.83 -8.90 -0.81
C THR A 27 -13.77 -8.59 0.35
N ILE A 28 -13.25 -8.13 1.48
CA ILE A 28 -14.05 -7.70 2.63
C ILE A 28 -14.89 -6.48 2.25
N ILE A 29 -14.32 -5.48 1.60
CA ILE A 29 -15.02 -4.28 1.16
C ILE A 29 -16.16 -4.68 0.21
N PHE A 30 -15.85 -5.48 -0.81
CA PHE A 30 -16.85 -5.98 -1.77
C PHE A 30 -17.95 -6.83 -1.10
N GLY A 31 -17.58 -7.69 -0.14
CA GLY A 31 -18.52 -8.54 0.59
C GLY A 31 -19.54 -7.74 1.41
N VAL A 32 -19.11 -6.61 1.98
CA VAL A 32 -19.98 -5.74 2.80
C VAL A 32 -20.81 -4.80 1.93
N MET A 33 -20.19 -4.15 0.96
CA MET A 33 -20.85 -3.10 0.16
C MET A 33 -21.50 -3.62 -1.11
N LYS A 34 -21.11 -4.82 -1.59
CA LYS A 34 -21.49 -5.42 -2.87
C LYS A 34 -21.20 -4.53 -4.09
N MET A 35 -20.31 -3.58 -3.95
CA MET A 35 -19.88 -2.62 -4.95
C MET A 35 -18.36 -2.66 -5.08
N VAL A 36 -17.84 -2.44 -6.31
CA VAL A 36 -16.40 -2.44 -6.57
C VAL A 36 -15.84 -1.05 -6.29
N ASP A 37 -14.94 -0.95 -5.31
CA ASP A 37 -14.25 0.29 -4.97
C ASP A 37 -12.88 0.36 -5.67
N PHE A 38 -12.77 1.23 -6.67
CA PHE A 38 -11.52 1.46 -7.39
C PHE A 38 -10.56 2.42 -6.66
N SER A 39 -11.02 3.09 -5.61
CA SER A 39 -10.16 4.01 -4.84
C SER A 39 -9.15 3.30 -3.95
N ALA A 40 -9.34 2.00 -3.70
CA ALA A 40 -8.46 1.19 -2.85
C ALA A 40 -7.00 1.20 -3.32
N CYS A 41 -6.74 1.19 -4.64
CA CYS A 41 -5.38 1.27 -5.19
C CYS A 41 -4.70 2.61 -4.87
N ALA A 42 -5.45 3.71 -4.97
CA ALA A 42 -4.94 5.04 -4.63
C ALA A 42 -4.65 5.17 -3.12
N GLN A 43 -5.47 4.53 -2.27
CA GLN A 43 -5.23 4.50 -0.83
C GLN A 43 -3.92 3.77 -0.48
N LEU A 44 -3.54 2.73 -1.21
CA LEU A 44 -2.23 2.08 -1.05
C LEU A 44 -1.07 3.05 -1.25
N ILE A 45 -1.13 3.89 -2.27
CA ILE A 45 -0.11 4.90 -2.55
C ILE A 45 0.03 5.86 -1.36
N TRP A 46 -1.08 6.32 -0.78
CA TRP A 46 -1.07 7.15 0.41
C TRP A 46 -0.46 6.44 1.62
N GLY A 47 -0.72 5.14 1.81
CA GLY A 47 -0.09 4.35 2.86
C GLY A 47 1.44 4.32 2.75
N MET A 48 1.96 4.17 1.53
CA MET A 48 3.41 4.23 1.26
C MET A 48 3.99 5.61 1.60
N TYR A 49 3.30 6.69 1.20
CA TYR A 49 3.74 8.05 1.51
C TYR A 49 3.68 8.37 3.00
N PHE A 50 2.68 7.92 3.74
CA PHE A 50 2.63 8.10 5.18
C PHE A 50 3.77 7.35 5.90
N THR A 51 4.14 6.17 5.43
CA THR A 51 5.31 5.44 5.92
C THR A 51 6.59 6.24 5.68
N TYR A 52 6.74 6.80 4.49
CA TYR A 52 7.89 7.64 4.15
C TYR A 52 7.96 8.90 5.02
N LEU A 53 6.83 9.61 5.22
CA LEU A 53 6.76 10.79 6.07
C LEU A 53 7.17 10.48 7.52
N PHE A 54 6.64 9.40 8.07
CA PHE A 54 6.99 8.99 9.43
C PHE A 54 8.49 8.73 9.57
N TYR A 55 9.06 8.01 8.61
CA TYR A 55 10.49 7.76 8.58
C TYR A 55 11.30 9.06 8.46
N SER A 56 10.89 9.97 7.58
CA SER A 56 11.56 11.25 7.35
C SER A 56 11.54 12.17 8.58
N TRP A 57 10.48 12.12 9.38
CA TRP A 57 10.33 12.96 10.58
C TRP A 57 10.99 12.38 11.81
N THR A 58 10.94 11.07 11.98
CA THR A 58 11.31 10.41 13.22
C THR A 58 12.69 9.74 13.12
N GLY A 59 13.12 9.35 11.92
CA GLY A 59 14.37 8.58 11.73
C GLY A 59 14.35 7.20 12.37
N LEU A 60 13.22 6.78 12.93
CA LEU A 60 13.06 5.48 13.59
C LEU A 60 12.84 4.37 12.55
N ASN A 61 13.05 3.12 12.97
CA ASN A 61 12.84 1.95 12.13
C ASN A 61 11.44 1.92 11.53
N CYS A 62 11.34 1.50 10.28
CA CYS A 62 10.10 1.42 9.48
C CYS A 62 8.96 0.67 10.21
N TYR A 63 9.30 -0.27 11.10
CA TYR A 63 8.32 -1.03 11.87
C TYR A 63 7.50 -0.20 12.86
N TRP A 64 8.08 0.86 13.42
CA TRP A 64 7.38 1.79 14.29
C TRP A 64 6.41 2.71 13.52
N ALA A 65 6.55 2.77 12.19
CA ALA A 65 5.61 3.48 11.34
C ALA A 65 4.24 2.78 11.28
N ILE A 66 4.16 1.47 11.50
CA ILE A 66 2.92 0.69 11.34
C ILE A 66 1.74 1.28 12.11
N PRO A 67 1.81 1.49 13.46
CA PRO A 67 0.67 2.04 14.19
C PRO A 67 0.29 3.46 13.73
N PHE A 68 1.28 4.27 13.37
CA PHE A 68 1.04 5.62 12.86
C PHE A 68 0.28 5.58 11.52
N VAL A 69 0.76 4.75 10.58
CA VAL A 69 0.14 4.59 9.26
C VAL A 69 -1.28 4.05 9.39
N VAL A 70 -1.51 3.07 10.27
CA VAL A 70 -2.86 2.52 10.51
C VAL A 70 -3.83 3.61 10.96
N VAL A 71 -3.43 4.48 11.88
CA VAL A 71 -4.27 5.58 12.36
C VAL A 71 -4.52 6.60 11.25
N CYS A 72 -3.49 7.02 10.51
CA CYS A 72 -3.62 7.99 9.42
C CYS A 72 -4.48 7.45 8.28
N MET A 73 -4.28 6.18 7.88
CA MET A 73 -5.07 5.54 6.84
C MET A 73 -6.50 5.30 7.29
N GLY A 74 -6.71 4.94 8.56
CA GLY A 74 -8.04 4.83 9.14
C GLY A 74 -8.81 6.15 9.10
N ALA A 75 -8.16 7.25 9.47
CA ALA A 75 -8.75 8.59 9.40
C ALA A 75 -9.08 8.99 7.95
N LEU A 76 -8.15 8.77 7.01
CA LEU A 76 -8.34 9.07 5.60
C LEU A 76 -9.49 8.25 5.00
N SER A 77 -9.53 6.95 5.27
CA SER A 77 -10.62 6.07 4.82
C SER A 77 -11.96 6.46 5.42
N TRP A 78 -11.98 6.88 6.69
CA TRP A 78 -13.21 7.37 7.33
C TRP A 78 -13.74 8.66 6.69
N VAL A 79 -12.85 9.59 6.34
CA VAL A 79 -13.22 10.83 5.64
C VAL A 79 -13.79 10.51 4.25
N ILE A 80 -13.11 9.66 3.49
CA ILE A 80 -13.56 9.22 2.16
C ILE A 80 -14.93 8.55 2.26
N PHE A 81 -15.09 7.62 3.20
CA PHE A 81 -16.36 6.94 3.43
C PHE A 81 -17.50 7.92 3.73
N LYS A 82 -17.29 8.84 4.67
CA LYS A 82 -18.32 9.77 5.10
C LYS A 82 -18.72 10.77 4.02
N LEU A 83 -17.74 11.29 3.25
CA LEU A 83 -17.97 12.35 2.26
C LEU A 83 -18.42 11.81 0.90
N ILE A 84 -17.91 10.65 0.50
CA ILE A 84 -18.07 10.15 -0.88
C ILE A 84 -18.90 8.88 -0.90
N VAL A 85 -18.50 7.87 -0.13
CA VAL A 85 -19.13 6.55 -0.19
C VAL A 85 -20.55 6.58 0.41
N ARG A 86 -20.72 7.21 1.55
CA ARG A 86 -22.02 7.27 2.25
C ARG A 86 -23.16 7.88 1.43
N PRO A 87 -22.99 9.03 0.74
CA PRO A 87 -24.06 9.58 -0.09
C PRO A 87 -24.33 8.75 -1.36
N LEU A 88 -23.37 7.92 -1.77
CA LEU A 88 -23.52 7.04 -2.92
C LEU A 88 -24.18 5.69 -2.59
N LEU A 89 -24.28 5.34 -1.32
CA LEU A 89 -25.00 4.13 -0.91
C LEU A 89 -26.47 4.24 -1.31
N GLY A 90 -26.89 3.41 -2.27
CA GLY A 90 -28.24 3.45 -2.85
C GLY A 90 -28.32 4.08 -4.24
N SER A 91 -27.20 4.55 -4.80
CA SER A 91 -27.11 4.95 -6.21
C SER A 91 -26.91 3.73 -7.10
N ASP A 92 -27.06 3.94 -8.42
CA ASP A 92 -26.76 2.91 -9.42
C ASP A 92 -25.29 2.51 -9.36
N ASP A 93 -25.01 1.22 -9.57
CA ASP A 93 -23.64 0.64 -9.57
C ASP A 93 -22.69 1.39 -10.50
N THR A 94 -23.19 1.85 -11.65
CA THR A 94 -22.40 2.60 -12.63
C THR A 94 -21.94 3.95 -12.08
N SER A 95 -22.81 4.65 -11.36
CA SER A 95 -22.49 5.94 -10.73
C SER A 95 -21.43 5.76 -9.63
N PHE A 96 -21.52 4.69 -8.85
CA PHE A 96 -20.54 4.37 -7.83
C PHE A 96 -19.15 4.09 -8.43
N ILE A 97 -19.08 3.30 -9.49
CA ILE A 97 -17.83 2.98 -10.23
C ILE A 97 -17.19 4.27 -10.76
N LEU A 98 -17.98 5.14 -11.41
CA LEU A 98 -17.46 6.40 -11.96
C LEU A 98 -16.88 7.32 -10.89
N VAL A 99 -17.57 7.46 -9.77
CA VAL A 99 -17.12 8.33 -8.67
C VAL A 99 -15.88 7.76 -7.98
N THR A 100 -15.81 6.45 -7.75
CA THR A 100 -14.61 5.82 -7.16
C THR A 100 -13.40 5.85 -8.08
N LEU A 101 -13.60 5.74 -9.40
CA LEU A 101 -12.55 5.97 -10.39
C LEU A 101 -12.06 7.41 -10.37
N GLY A 102 -12.97 8.37 -10.39
CA GLY A 102 -12.62 9.81 -10.28
C GLY A 102 -11.87 10.12 -9.00
N LEU A 103 -12.31 9.54 -7.87
CA LEU A 103 -11.63 9.66 -6.59
C LEU A 103 -10.23 9.05 -6.63
N SER A 104 -10.07 7.89 -7.27
CA SER A 104 -8.77 7.24 -7.45
C SER A 104 -7.78 8.17 -8.16
N TYR A 105 -8.18 8.74 -9.29
CA TYR A 105 -7.36 9.70 -10.03
C TYR A 105 -7.08 10.97 -9.22
N PHE A 106 -8.08 11.49 -8.52
CA PHE A 106 -7.89 12.66 -7.67
C PHE A 106 -6.86 12.40 -6.58
N LEU A 107 -6.96 11.28 -5.86
CA LEU A 107 -6.02 10.91 -4.80
C LEU A 107 -4.60 10.67 -5.33
N GLN A 108 -4.46 10.06 -6.51
CA GLN A 108 -3.15 9.84 -7.14
C GLN A 108 -2.48 11.17 -7.50
N ASN A 109 -3.19 12.05 -8.20
CA ASN A 109 -2.66 13.36 -8.58
C ASN A 109 -2.39 14.24 -7.36
N LEU A 110 -3.23 14.16 -6.32
CA LEU A 110 -3.00 14.86 -5.06
C LEU A 110 -1.72 14.37 -4.36
N ALA A 111 -1.47 13.07 -4.38
CA ALA A 111 -0.24 12.49 -3.84
C ALA A 111 1.00 12.98 -4.62
N GLU A 112 0.94 12.98 -5.95
CA GLU A 112 2.02 13.54 -6.79
C GLU A 112 2.24 15.02 -6.54
N PHE A 113 1.17 15.79 -6.40
CA PHE A 113 1.28 17.23 -6.13
C PHE A 113 1.93 17.52 -4.77
N VAL A 114 1.57 16.75 -3.73
CA VAL A 114 2.08 16.99 -2.36
C VAL A 114 3.51 16.46 -2.19
N PHE A 115 3.81 15.29 -2.76
CA PHE A 115 5.08 14.58 -2.52
C PHE A 115 6.08 14.68 -3.68
N GLY A 116 5.64 15.20 -4.84
CA GLY A 116 6.42 15.21 -6.08
C GLY A 116 6.42 13.87 -6.80
N ALA A 117 6.77 13.88 -8.08
CA ALA A 117 6.83 12.69 -8.94
C ALA A 117 8.10 11.84 -8.74
N ASP A 118 9.01 12.26 -7.88
CA ASP A 118 10.26 11.52 -7.66
C ASP A 118 10.04 10.23 -6.87
N PRO A 119 10.64 9.10 -7.30
CA PRO A 119 10.55 7.85 -6.58
C PRO A 119 11.22 7.97 -5.21
N LYS A 120 10.42 7.90 -4.14
CA LYS A 120 10.90 7.95 -2.76
C LYS A 120 11.11 6.54 -2.22
N SER A 121 12.27 6.29 -1.62
CA SER A 121 12.56 5.01 -0.97
C SER A 121 12.88 5.23 0.50
N VAL A 122 12.32 4.37 1.36
CA VAL A 122 12.67 4.35 2.78
C VAL A 122 13.89 3.45 2.94
N PRO A 123 15.07 3.98 3.34
CA PRO A 123 16.20 3.15 3.70
C PRO A 123 15.85 2.42 5.00
N SER A 124 15.72 1.10 4.95
CA SER A 124 15.60 0.29 6.16
C SER A 124 17.00 -0.15 6.59
N GLU A 125 17.29 -0.16 7.89
CA GLU A 125 18.56 -0.65 8.43
C GLU A 125 18.84 -2.10 8.01
N ILE A 126 17.79 -2.87 7.75
CA ILE A 126 17.87 -4.24 7.27
C ILE A 126 18.36 -4.31 5.81
N LYS A 127 18.27 -3.21 5.05
CA LYS A 127 18.77 -3.17 3.67
C LYS A 127 20.30 -3.33 3.59
N THR A 128 20.99 -3.02 4.69
CA THR A 128 22.46 -3.15 4.82
C THR A 128 22.88 -4.52 5.35
N SER A 129 21.94 -5.27 5.96
CA SER A 129 22.19 -6.61 6.47
C SER A 129 21.74 -7.63 5.43
N SER A 130 22.64 -8.01 4.53
CA SER A 130 22.45 -9.19 3.70
C SER A 130 23.01 -10.39 4.44
N ILE A 131 22.22 -11.45 4.59
CA ILE A 131 22.75 -12.73 5.05
C ILE A 131 23.57 -13.28 3.91
N ILE A 132 24.90 -13.24 4.04
CA ILE A 132 25.83 -13.84 3.11
C ILE A 132 25.90 -15.31 3.46
N ILE A 133 25.22 -16.16 2.70
CA ILE A 133 25.36 -17.62 2.77
C ILE A 133 26.20 -18.03 1.56
N GLY A 134 27.52 -18.08 1.74
CA GLY A 134 28.48 -18.33 0.66
C GLY A 134 28.64 -17.10 -0.25
N ASP A 135 28.57 -17.28 -1.57
CA ASP A 135 28.71 -16.22 -2.59
C ASP A 135 27.43 -15.41 -2.84
N TYR A 136 26.39 -15.50 -1.97
CA TYR A 136 25.06 -14.98 -2.29
C TYR A 136 24.54 -14.04 -1.19
N SER A 137 24.03 -12.88 -1.61
CA SER A 137 23.38 -11.91 -0.76
C SER A 137 21.86 -11.93 -0.97
N ILE A 138 21.12 -12.44 0.00
CA ILE A 138 19.67 -12.32 0.04
C ILE A 138 19.34 -11.04 0.81
N GLY A 139 18.72 -10.07 0.17
CA GLY A 139 18.27 -8.85 0.86
C GLY A 139 17.21 -9.19 1.90
N LEU A 140 17.54 -9.08 3.18
CA LEU A 140 16.63 -9.27 4.32
C LEU A 140 15.30 -8.49 4.22
N PRO A 141 15.24 -7.28 3.62
CA PRO A 141 13.97 -6.57 3.47
C PRO A 141 12.90 -7.28 2.64
N ARG A 142 13.27 -8.32 1.90
CA ARG A 142 12.33 -9.14 1.13
C ARG A 142 11.86 -10.38 1.87
N LEU A 143 12.46 -10.67 3.03
CA LEU A 143 12.22 -11.88 3.80
C LEU A 143 11.30 -11.62 5.02
N ILE A 144 11.08 -10.35 5.36
CA ILE A 144 10.22 -9.88 6.45
C ILE A 144 9.06 -9.08 5.89
#